data_19365684961d1a63a1304d3b649c162d
#
_entry.id   19365684961d1a63a1304d3b649c162d
#
_cell.length_a   1.000
_cell.length_b   1.000
_cell.length_c   1.000
_cell.angle_alpha   90.00
_cell.angle_beta   90.00
_cell.angle_gamma   90.00
#
_symmetry.space_group_name_H-M   'P 1'
#
loop_
_entity.id
_entity.type
_entity.pdbx_description
1 polymer ?
#
loop_
_entity_poly.entity_id
_entity_poly.type
_entity_poly.pdbx_seq_one_letter_code
_entity_poly.pdbx_strand_id
1 'polypeptide(L)'
;MDLAIHSTAFSSIPIRKLPTKNFSRKFTTCVLSRKSRLYAGKEVSSVCEPLPPDRPLWFPGSSPPEWLDGSLPGDFGFDPLGLGSDPELLKWFAQAELIHSRWAMLAVAGILIPEWLESLGFIDNFSWYDAGEREYFADSTTLFVVQLALMGWAEGRRWADIINPGCVDMELKVPHKKKPKPDVGYPGGLWFDPFMWGRGSPEPVMVLRTKEIKNGRLAMLAFVGFCFQAVYTGQGPIENLMSHLADPGHNNIFAAFSSQ
;
A
#
# COMPACT_ATOMS: atom_id res chain seq x y z
N MET A 1 -10.08 53.58 -20.36
CA MET A 1 -9.25 53.02 -19.28
C MET A 1 -9.07 51.53 -19.60
N ASP A 2 -8.08 51.27 -20.45
CA ASP A 2 -7.79 49.93 -20.98
C ASP A 2 -6.83 49.20 -20.05
N LEU A 3 -7.28 48.09 -19.44
CA LEU A 3 -6.43 47.21 -18.63
C LEU A 3 -5.87 46.11 -19.57
N ALA A 4 -4.63 46.34 -20.01
CA ALA A 4 -3.88 45.33 -20.75
C ALA A 4 -3.48 44.16 -19.83
N ILE A 5 -4.02 43.00 -20.14
CA ILE A 5 -3.63 41.73 -19.50
C ILE A 5 -2.33 41.25 -20.14
N HIS A 6 -1.22 41.37 -19.41
CA HIS A 6 0.05 40.75 -19.77
C HIS A 6 -0.02 39.22 -19.58
N SER A 7 -0.07 38.52 -20.70
CA SER A 7 0.14 37.08 -20.78
C SER A 7 1.64 36.77 -20.60
N THR A 8 2.04 36.29 -19.46
CA THR A 8 3.39 35.72 -19.25
C THR A 8 3.44 34.30 -19.80
N ALA A 9 4.19 34.18 -20.88
CA ALA A 9 4.51 32.89 -21.51
C ALA A 9 5.26 31.98 -20.52
N PHE A 10 4.66 30.82 -20.22
CA PHE A 10 5.32 29.74 -19.49
C PHE A 10 6.38 29.11 -20.39
N SER A 11 7.65 29.39 -20.10
CA SER A 11 8.82 28.81 -20.75
C SER A 11 8.85 27.31 -20.47
N SER A 12 8.77 26.52 -21.52
CA SER A 12 8.88 25.06 -21.49
C SER A 12 10.28 24.64 -21.00
N ILE A 13 10.33 23.98 -19.85
CA ILE A 13 11.54 23.32 -19.33
C ILE A 13 11.84 22.10 -20.22
N PRO A 14 13.06 22.00 -20.79
CA PRO A 14 13.40 20.85 -21.63
C PRO A 14 13.52 19.60 -20.78
N ILE A 15 12.65 18.62 -21.03
CA ILE A 15 12.75 17.28 -20.47
C ILE A 15 14.01 16.61 -21.05
N ARG A 16 15.03 16.51 -20.23
CA ARG A 16 16.29 15.81 -20.56
C ARG A 16 15.98 14.31 -20.69
N LYS A 17 15.97 13.79 -21.91
CA LYS A 17 15.83 12.36 -22.19
C LYS A 17 16.98 11.62 -21.51
N LEU A 18 16.65 10.78 -20.52
CA LEU A 18 17.56 9.81 -19.93
C LEU A 18 17.95 8.74 -20.99
N PRO A 19 19.21 8.29 -21.03
CA PRO A 19 19.63 7.28 -21.97
C PRO A 19 18.97 5.94 -21.63
N THR A 20 18.21 5.41 -22.57
CA THR A 20 17.68 4.04 -22.53
C THR A 20 18.83 3.06 -22.60
N LYS A 21 19.30 2.56 -21.47
CA LYS A 21 20.12 1.35 -21.44
C LYS A 21 19.22 0.14 -21.62
N ASN A 22 19.32 -0.50 -22.76
CA ASN A 22 18.74 -1.79 -23.04
C ASN A 22 19.11 -2.78 -21.94
N PHE A 23 18.19 -3.06 -21.04
CA PHE A 23 18.32 -4.12 -20.04
C PHE A 23 17.60 -5.36 -20.54
N SER A 24 18.18 -6.01 -21.55
CA SER A 24 17.84 -7.37 -21.92
C SER A 24 18.83 -8.30 -21.22
N ARG A 25 18.48 -8.80 -20.05
CA ARG A 25 19.12 -9.99 -19.47
C ARG A 25 18.06 -11.01 -19.14
N LYS A 26 17.84 -11.89 -20.10
CA LYS A 26 17.20 -13.17 -19.85
C LYS A 26 18.15 -14.00 -18.98
N PHE A 27 17.86 -14.14 -17.70
CA PHE A 27 18.46 -15.17 -16.89
C PHE A 27 17.69 -16.47 -17.10
N THR A 28 18.11 -17.22 -18.10
CA THR A 28 17.73 -18.61 -18.25
C THR A 28 18.73 -19.43 -17.43
N THR A 29 18.39 -19.76 -16.20
CA THR A 29 19.13 -20.76 -15.42
C THR A 29 18.65 -22.14 -15.86
N CYS A 30 19.26 -22.68 -16.91
CA CYS A 30 19.16 -24.11 -17.22
C CYS A 30 19.95 -24.89 -16.16
N VAL A 31 19.25 -25.53 -15.22
CA VAL A 31 19.84 -26.60 -14.42
C VAL A 31 19.88 -27.85 -15.30
N LEU A 32 21.05 -28.11 -15.86
CA LEU A 32 21.34 -29.35 -16.58
C LEU A 32 21.37 -30.52 -15.60
N SER A 33 20.28 -31.25 -15.48
CA SER A 33 20.29 -32.60 -14.92
C SER A 33 20.89 -33.56 -15.93
N ARG A 34 22.12 -34.00 -15.68
CA ARG A 34 22.88 -34.95 -16.48
C ARG A 34 22.30 -36.35 -16.31
N LYS A 35 21.50 -36.84 -17.27
CA LYS A 35 21.36 -38.26 -17.55
C LYS A 35 21.38 -38.46 -19.04
N SER A 36 22.55 -38.90 -19.53
CA SER A 36 22.80 -39.41 -20.84
C SER A 36 21.98 -40.67 -21.12
N ARG A 37 21.19 -40.67 -22.18
CA ARG A 37 21.06 -41.86 -23.08
C ARG A 37 20.64 -41.37 -24.47
N LEU A 38 21.44 -41.73 -25.44
CA LEU A 38 21.27 -41.59 -26.87
C LEU A 38 19.96 -42.24 -27.34
N TYR A 39 19.12 -41.51 -28.08
CA TYR A 39 18.37 -42.03 -29.22
C TYR A 39 18.06 -40.88 -30.18
N ALA A 40 18.21 -41.19 -31.47
CA ALA A 40 18.13 -40.27 -32.58
C ALA A 40 16.71 -39.75 -32.85
N GLY A 41 16.63 -38.48 -33.26
CA GLY A 41 15.67 -37.99 -34.22
C GLY A 41 14.24 -37.78 -33.80
N LYS A 42 13.98 -36.59 -33.22
CA LYS A 42 12.80 -35.75 -33.49
C LYS A 42 13.06 -34.41 -32.81
N GLU A 43 13.06 -33.34 -33.58
CA GLU A 43 13.00 -32.00 -33.03
C GLU A 43 11.66 -31.85 -32.29
N VAL A 44 11.70 -32.08 -31.01
CA VAL A 44 10.62 -31.70 -30.11
C VAL A 44 10.89 -30.23 -29.75
N SER A 45 10.14 -29.32 -30.34
CA SER A 45 9.99 -27.99 -29.84
C SER A 45 9.48 -28.12 -28.42
N SER A 46 10.42 -28.13 -27.44
CA SER A 46 10.09 -28.07 -26.03
C SER A 46 9.47 -26.69 -25.78
N VAL A 47 8.14 -26.62 -25.83
CA VAL A 47 7.39 -25.57 -25.16
C VAL A 47 7.79 -25.73 -23.70
N CYS A 48 8.70 -24.87 -23.21
CA CYS A 48 8.97 -24.75 -21.81
C CYS A 48 7.68 -24.21 -21.18
N GLU A 49 6.84 -25.09 -20.66
CA GLU A 49 5.80 -24.67 -19.73
C GLU A 49 6.50 -23.94 -18.58
N PRO A 50 6.09 -22.70 -18.26
CA PRO A 50 6.65 -22.00 -17.13
C PRO A 50 6.41 -22.85 -15.89
N LEU A 51 7.48 -23.22 -15.18
CA LEU A 51 7.36 -23.90 -13.88
C LEU A 51 6.41 -23.09 -13.00
N PRO A 52 5.46 -23.75 -12.32
CA PRO A 52 4.58 -23.07 -11.40
C PRO A 52 5.44 -22.32 -10.37
N PRO A 53 5.13 -21.06 -10.10
CA PRO A 53 5.90 -20.26 -9.17
C PRO A 53 5.87 -20.93 -7.78
N ASP A 54 7.04 -21.10 -7.18
CA ASP A 54 7.21 -21.68 -5.83
C ASP A 54 6.80 -20.66 -4.75
N ARG A 55 5.64 -20.05 -4.94
CA ARG A 55 5.07 -19.03 -4.04
C ARG A 55 3.57 -19.25 -3.86
N PRO A 56 2.99 -18.85 -2.73
CA PRO A 56 1.55 -18.90 -2.54
C PRO A 56 0.84 -17.98 -3.53
N LEU A 57 -0.05 -18.52 -4.33
CA LEU A 57 -0.93 -17.78 -5.22
C LEU A 57 -2.28 -17.53 -4.58
N TRP A 58 -3.01 -16.52 -5.07
CA TRP A 58 -4.35 -16.17 -4.58
C TRP A 58 -5.36 -17.31 -4.78
N PHE A 59 -5.18 -18.12 -5.83
CA PHE A 59 -5.98 -19.32 -6.09
C PHE A 59 -5.06 -20.47 -6.46
N PRO A 60 -5.20 -21.65 -5.81
CA PRO A 60 -4.40 -22.83 -6.12
C PRO A 60 -4.61 -23.28 -7.57
N GLY A 61 -3.53 -23.47 -8.30
CA GLY A 61 -3.57 -23.91 -9.71
C GLY A 61 -3.75 -22.77 -10.74
N SER A 62 -3.86 -21.51 -10.31
CA SER A 62 -3.84 -20.38 -11.25
C SER A 62 -2.43 -20.11 -11.77
N SER A 63 -2.31 -19.71 -13.03
CA SER A 63 -1.08 -19.16 -13.58
C SER A 63 -1.06 -17.65 -13.33
N PRO A 64 -0.03 -17.11 -12.65
CA PRO A 64 0.09 -15.66 -12.49
C PRO A 64 0.41 -15.00 -13.83
N PRO A 65 0.01 -13.74 -14.05
CA PRO A 65 0.43 -12.96 -15.20
C PRO A 65 1.97 -12.87 -15.30
N GLU A 66 2.50 -12.75 -16.52
CA GLU A 66 3.96 -12.72 -16.76
C GLU A 66 4.68 -11.55 -16.09
N TRP A 67 3.97 -10.42 -15.85
CA TRP A 67 4.52 -9.22 -15.21
C TRP A 67 4.56 -9.30 -13.68
N LEU A 68 3.87 -10.28 -13.07
CA LEU A 68 3.87 -10.52 -11.63
C LEU A 68 4.82 -11.68 -11.30
N ASP A 69 6.09 -11.36 -11.10
CA ASP A 69 7.19 -12.33 -10.87
C ASP A 69 7.43 -12.68 -9.40
N GLY A 70 6.69 -12.06 -8.45
CA GLY A 70 6.87 -12.24 -7.01
C GLY A 70 7.92 -11.34 -6.38
N SER A 71 8.50 -10.40 -7.12
CA SER A 71 9.48 -9.45 -6.60
C SER A 71 8.86 -8.39 -5.69
N LEU A 72 7.56 -8.12 -5.85
CA LEU A 72 6.84 -7.15 -5.04
C LEU A 72 6.27 -7.77 -3.76
N PRO A 73 6.33 -7.07 -2.62
CA PRO A 73 5.70 -7.55 -1.40
C PRO A 73 4.18 -7.68 -1.57
N GLY A 74 3.62 -8.82 -1.16
CA GLY A 74 2.19 -9.06 -1.29
C GLY A 74 1.72 -9.44 -2.70
N ASP A 75 2.64 -9.79 -3.60
CA ASP A 75 2.30 -10.32 -4.91
C ASP A 75 1.88 -11.80 -4.82
N PHE A 76 0.59 -12.04 -4.99
CA PHE A 76 -0.05 -13.37 -5.05
C PHE A 76 -0.54 -13.73 -6.45
N GLY A 77 -0.11 -12.98 -7.48
CA GLY A 77 -0.51 -13.23 -8.87
C GLY A 77 -1.95 -12.82 -9.21
N PHE A 78 -2.56 -11.91 -8.44
CA PHE A 78 -3.93 -11.43 -8.68
C PHE A 78 -3.90 -10.10 -9.45
N ASP A 79 -4.17 -10.13 -10.73
CA ASP A 79 -4.38 -8.95 -11.57
C ASP A 79 -5.39 -9.26 -12.69
N PRO A 80 -6.69 -9.35 -12.36
CA PRO A 80 -7.72 -9.72 -13.34
C PRO A 80 -7.96 -8.65 -14.41
N LEU A 81 -7.61 -7.40 -14.15
CA LEU A 81 -7.80 -6.28 -15.07
C LEU A 81 -6.55 -5.94 -15.89
N GLY A 82 -5.42 -6.60 -15.62
CA GLY A 82 -4.15 -6.35 -16.31
C GLY A 82 -3.56 -4.96 -16.06
N LEU A 83 -3.90 -4.32 -14.94
CA LEU A 83 -3.45 -2.97 -14.61
C LEU A 83 -1.92 -2.87 -14.41
N GLY A 84 -1.29 -3.97 -14.01
CA GLY A 84 0.15 -4.06 -13.77
C GLY A 84 0.98 -4.38 -15.01
N SER A 85 0.40 -4.48 -16.21
CA SER A 85 1.11 -4.87 -17.43
C SER A 85 2.22 -3.91 -17.86
N ASP A 86 2.10 -2.61 -17.51
CA ASP A 86 3.16 -1.62 -17.71
C ASP A 86 4.06 -1.55 -16.46
N PRO A 87 5.38 -1.81 -16.58
CA PRO A 87 6.30 -1.81 -15.47
C PRO A 87 6.44 -0.45 -14.73
N GLU A 88 6.20 0.66 -15.40
CA GLU A 88 6.24 1.98 -14.76
C GLU A 88 4.98 2.23 -13.94
N LEU A 89 3.82 1.90 -14.50
CA LEU A 89 2.54 1.96 -13.80
C LEU A 89 2.48 0.99 -12.62
N LEU A 90 3.04 -0.22 -12.79
CA LEU A 90 3.09 -1.21 -11.70
C LEU A 90 3.86 -0.68 -10.48
N LYS A 91 5.00 -0.01 -10.69
CA LYS A 91 5.75 0.64 -9.61
C LYS A 91 4.94 1.75 -8.93
N TRP A 92 4.24 2.55 -9.71
CA TRP A 92 3.38 3.60 -9.19
C TRP A 92 2.22 3.03 -8.38
N PHE A 93 1.54 2.01 -8.88
CA PHE A 93 0.45 1.34 -8.16
C PHE A 93 0.91 0.66 -6.88
N ALA A 94 2.11 0.06 -6.87
CA ALA A 94 2.69 -0.51 -5.66
C ALA A 94 2.94 0.57 -4.58
N GLN A 95 3.41 1.77 -4.97
CA GLN A 95 3.56 2.89 -4.04
C GLN A 95 2.20 3.44 -3.57
N ALA A 96 1.25 3.56 -4.48
CA ALA A 96 -0.11 3.98 -4.15
C ALA A 96 -0.77 3.00 -3.16
N GLU A 97 -0.66 1.68 -3.41
CA GLU A 97 -1.17 0.64 -2.51
C GLU A 97 -0.54 0.76 -1.12
N LEU A 98 0.78 0.94 -1.03
CA LEU A 98 1.49 1.06 0.23
C LEU A 98 0.99 2.27 1.06
N ILE A 99 0.79 3.41 0.43
CA ILE A 99 0.30 4.62 1.11
C ILE A 99 -1.15 4.46 1.54
N HIS A 100 -2.02 3.99 0.67
CA HIS A 100 -3.42 3.73 1.03
C HIS A 100 -3.53 2.69 2.15
N SER A 101 -2.70 1.66 2.13
CA SER A 101 -2.63 0.65 3.19
C SER A 101 -2.29 1.27 4.54
N ARG A 102 -1.28 2.11 4.60
CA ARG A 102 -0.85 2.78 5.84
C ARG A 102 -1.91 3.75 6.37
N TRP A 103 -2.50 4.56 5.49
CA TRP A 103 -3.59 5.46 5.87
C TRP A 103 -4.82 4.71 6.35
N ALA A 104 -5.19 3.62 5.69
CA ALA A 104 -6.34 2.80 6.09
C ALA A 104 -6.10 2.14 7.46
N MET A 105 -4.90 1.61 7.73
CA MET A 105 -4.57 1.06 9.06
C MET A 105 -4.67 2.11 10.17
N LEU A 106 -4.21 3.35 9.92
CA LEU A 106 -4.35 4.45 10.87
C LEU A 106 -5.82 4.88 11.03
N ALA A 107 -6.58 4.93 9.94
CA ALA A 107 -7.99 5.30 9.97
C ALA A 107 -8.82 4.28 10.76
N VAL A 108 -8.63 2.98 10.51
CA VAL A 108 -9.31 1.91 11.26
C VAL A 108 -8.98 1.99 12.76
N ALA A 109 -7.71 2.19 13.11
CA ALA A 109 -7.31 2.37 14.50
C ALA A 109 -7.93 3.64 15.12
N GLY A 110 -7.95 4.75 14.36
CA GLY A 110 -8.53 6.02 14.81
C GLY A 110 -10.05 5.99 14.99
N ILE A 111 -10.76 5.06 14.36
CA ILE A 111 -12.19 4.83 14.57
C ILE A 111 -12.41 3.88 15.76
N LEU A 112 -11.73 2.72 15.75
CA LEU A 112 -11.99 1.67 16.75
C LEU A 112 -11.51 2.02 18.16
N ILE A 113 -10.35 2.71 18.29
CA ILE A 113 -9.79 3.00 19.62
C ILE A 113 -10.68 3.97 20.42
N PRO A 114 -11.12 5.12 19.88
CA PRO A 114 -12.04 6.00 20.61
C PRO A 114 -13.37 5.35 20.96
N GLU A 115 -13.97 4.61 20.04
CA GLU A 115 -15.23 3.90 20.30
C GLU A 115 -15.07 2.80 21.35
N TRP A 116 -13.93 2.12 21.36
CA TRP A 116 -13.63 1.17 22.44
C TRP A 116 -13.42 1.86 23.79
N LEU A 117 -12.74 3.00 23.82
CA LEU A 117 -12.59 3.79 25.05
C LEU A 117 -13.94 4.32 25.57
N GLU A 118 -14.86 4.65 24.67
CA GLU A 118 -16.24 4.99 25.00
C GLU A 118 -16.96 3.81 25.64
N SER A 119 -16.87 2.63 25.05
CA SER A 119 -17.49 1.41 25.61
C SER A 119 -16.96 1.05 27.01
N LEU A 120 -15.73 1.49 27.33
CA LEU A 120 -15.13 1.35 28.67
C LEU A 120 -15.48 2.52 29.63
N GLY A 121 -16.19 3.55 29.15
CA GLY A 121 -16.59 4.72 29.93
C GLY A 121 -15.51 5.76 30.16
N PHE A 122 -14.43 5.77 29.38
CA PHE A 122 -13.37 6.79 29.44
C PHE A 122 -13.69 8.05 28.65
N ILE A 123 -14.53 7.94 27.61
CA ILE A 123 -14.91 9.04 26.73
C ILE A 123 -16.43 9.04 26.62
N ASP A 124 -17.06 10.22 26.72
CA ASP A 124 -18.50 10.38 26.61
C ASP A 124 -18.89 10.53 25.13
N ASN A 125 -19.85 9.73 24.68
CA ASN A 125 -20.53 9.78 23.36
C ASN A 125 -19.64 10.27 22.21
N PHE A 126 -18.78 9.40 21.71
CA PHE A 126 -17.92 9.68 20.56
C PHE A 126 -18.43 8.97 19.31
N SER A 127 -18.98 9.74 18.37
CA SER A 127 -19.30 9.23 17.04
C SER A 127 -18.20 9.67 16.07
N TRP A 128 -17.56 8.75 15.41
CA TRP A 128 -16.44 9.05 14.52
C TRP A 128 -16.87 9.84 13.27
N TYR A 129 -18.11 9.68 12.81
CA TYR A 129 -18.66 10.41 11.66
C TYR A 129 -19.09 11.83 12.01
N ASP A 130 -19.42 12.11 13.27
CA ASP A 130 -19.76 13.44 13.78
C ASP A 130 -18.56 14.16 14.42
N ALA A 131 -17.37 13.54 14.38
CA ALA A 131 -16.16 14.07 15.00
C ALA A 131 -15.76 15.45 14.47
N GLY A 132 -16.11 15.78 13.22
CA GLY A 132 -15.85 17.08 12.62
C GLY A 132 -16.71 18.23 13.16
N GLU A 133 -17.85 17.94 13.78
CA GLU A 133 -18.77 18.94 14.36
C GLU A 133 -18.47 19.29 15.81
N ARG A 134 -17.60 18.51 16.47
CA ARG A 134 -17.25 18.74 17.88
C ARG A 134 -16.36 19.96 18.06
N GLU A 135 -16.58 20.65 19.16
CA GLU A 135 -15.69 21.72 19.65
C GLU A 135 -14.44 21.10 20.29
N TYR A 136 -13.28 21.43 19.74
CA TYR A 136 -11.98 21.02 20.25
C TYR A 136 -11.29 22.19 20.95
N PHE A 137 -10.11 21.97 21.51
CA PHE A 137 -9.26 22.97 22.18
C PHE A 137 -8.85 24.14 21.28
N ALA A 138 -8.98 24.01 19.95
CA ALA A 138 -8.68 25.04 18.97
C ALA A 138 -9.79 25.10 17.92
N ASP A 139 -9.93 26.27 17.29
CA ASP A 139 -10.87 26.50 16.21
C ASP A 139 -10.58 25.57 15.02
N SER A 140 -11.64 25.08 14.37
CA SER A 140 -11.56 24.12 13.26
C SER A 140 -10.70 24.65 12.09
N THR A 141 -10.73 25.97 11.84
CA THR A 141 -9.89 26.60 10.81
C THR A 141 -8.41 26.51 11.17
N THR A 142 -8.07 26.75 12.44
CA THR A 142 -6.68 26.63 12.93
C THR A 142 -6.18 25.20 12.82
N LEU A 143 -7.00 24.23 13.24
CA LEU A 143 -6.67 22.80 13.13
C LEU A 143 -6.46 22.40 11.68
N PHE A 144 -7.32 22.85 10.78
CA PHE A 144 -7.21 22.59 9.34
C PHE A 144 -5.90 23.14 8.74
N VAL A 145 -5.54 24.40 9.06
CA VAL A 145 -4.29 25.02 8.59
C VAL A 145 -3.07 24.26 9.10
N VAL A 146 -3.05 23.90 10.38
CA VAL A 146 -1.96 23.10 10.98
C VAL A 146 -1.87 21.73 10.32
N GLN A 147 -3.00 21.06 10.09
CA GLN A 147 -3.04 19.78 9.37
C GLN A 147 -2.47 19.91 7.96
N LEU A 148 -2.89 20.93 7.19
CA LEU A 148 -2.38 21.15 5.83
C LEU A 148 -0.86 21.39 5.83
N ALA A 149 -0.35 22.16 6.78
CA ALA A 149 1.08 22.44 6.87
C ALA A 149 1.89 21.17 7.18
N LEU A 150 1.45 20.37 8.16
CA LEU A 150 2.11 19.13 8.54
C LEU A 150 2.03 18.07 7.44
N MET A 151 0.84 17.91 6.85
CA MET A 151 0.63 16.97 5.75
C MET A 151 1.41 17.36 4.50
N GLY A 152 1.38 18.65 4.15
CA GLY A 152 2.15 19.18 3.00
C GLY A 152 3.65 18.97 3.17
N TRP A 153 4.17 19.16 4.38
CA TRP A 153 5.57 18.87 4.69
C TRP A 153 5.89 17.38 4.55
N ALA A 154 5.06 16.50 5.13
CA ALA A 154 5.26 15.06 5.08
C ALA A 154 5.18 14.52 3.64
N GLU A 155 4.17 14.95 2.88
CA GLU A 155 3.99 14.55 1.48
C GLU A 155 5.10 15.11 0.56
N GLY A 156 5.56 16.33 0.83
CA GLY A 156 6.72 16.90 0.12
C GLY A 156 7.99 16.08 0.34
N ARG A 157 8.23 15.60 1.57
CA ARG A 157 9.34 14.71 1.89
C ARG A 157 9.21 13.36 1.19
N ARG A 158 8.01 12.78 1.18
CA ARG A 158 7.72 11.54 0.48
C ARG A 158 7.92 11.68 -1.04
N TRP A 159 7.45 12.77 -1.62
CA TRP A 159 7.65 13.07 -3.04
C TRP A 159 9.13 13.20 -3.41
N ALA A 160 9.90 13.86 -2.56
CA ALA A 160 11.36 13.96 -2.73
C ALA A 160 12.03 12.58 -2.74
N ASP A 161 11.61 11.65 -1.89
CA ASP A 161 12.12 10.27 -1.84
C ASP A 161 11.76 9.47 -3.09
N ILE A 162 10.57 9.69 -3.67
CA ILE A 162 10.15 9.06 -4.94
C ILE A 162 11.04 9.53 -6.10
N ILE A 163 11.34 10.84 -6.18
CA ILE A 163 12.19 11.41 -7.24
C ILE A 163 13.65 11.00 -7.05
N ASN A 164 14.14 11.01 -5.82
CA ASN A 164 15.53 10.75 -5.46
C ASN A 164 15.59 9.76 -4.28
N PRO A 165 15.51 8.44 -4.54
CA PRO A 165 15.50 7.44 -3.48
C PRO A 165 16.67 7.57 -2.52
N GLY A 166 16.38 7.63 -1.22
CA GLY A 166 17.37 7.78 -0.16
C GLY A 166 17.77 9.22 0.19
N CYS A 167 17.15 10.25 -0.40
CA CYS A 167 17.42 11.64 -0.03
C CYS A 167 16.87 12.01 1.36
N VAL A 168 15.93 11.24 1.86
CA VAL A 168 15.27 11.44 3.15
C VAL A 168 15.92 10.64 4.29
N ASP A 169 16.87 9.76 3.96
CA ASP A 169 17.60 8.96 4.95
C ASP A 169 18.33 9.87 5.96
N MET A 170 17.75 10.05 7.13
CA MET A 170 18.37 10.72 8.27
C MET A 170 19.31 9.78 9.06
N GLU A 171 19.91 8.83 8.41
CA GLU A 171 20.92 8.01 9.09
C GLU A 171 22.17 8.85 9.34
N LEU A 172 22.53 9.00 10.61
CA LEU A 172 23.89 9.36 11.01
C LEU A 172 24.86 8.46 10.22
N LYS A 173 25.71 9.08 9.39
CA LYS A 173 26.72 8.40 8.61
C LYS A 173 27.65 7.63 9.56
N VAL A 174 27.32 6.39 9.86
CA VAL A 174 28.24 5.48 10.56
C VAL A 174 29.23 4.97 9.54
N PRO A 175 30.54 5.29 9.66
CA PRO A 175 31.51 5.13 8.58
C PRO A 175 31.90 3.70 8.41
N HIS A 176 31.29 2.66 8.55
CA HIS A 176 31.73 1.27 8.26
C HIS A 176 30.61 0.25 7.93
N LYS A 177 29.35 0.65 7.75
CA LYS A 177 28.31 -0.28 7.28
C LYS A 177 27.91 0.06 5.85
N LYS A 178 27.97 -0.93 4.93
CA LYS A 178 27.35 -0.84 3.62
C LYS A 178 25.87 -0.54 3.82
N LYS A 179 25.42 0.65 3.36
CA LYS A 179 24.02 1.02 3.38
C LYS A 179 23.25 0.00 2.53
N PRO A 180 22.13 -0.54 3.04
CA PRO A 180 21.19 -1.23 2.17
C PRO A 180 20.77 -0.26 1.05
N LYS A 181 20.45 -0.79 -0.13
CA LYS A 181 19.95 0.05 -1.23
C LYS A 181 18.70 0.79 -0.74
N PRO A 182 18.64 2.12 -0.94
CA PRO A 182 17.45 2.87 -0.59
C PRO A 182 16.27 2.31 -1.39
N ASP A 183 15.21 1.96 -0.69
CA ASP A 183 14.01 1.40 -1.29
C ASP A 183 12.89 2.43 -1.14
N VAL A 184 12.26 2.80 -2.25
CA VAL A 184 11.22 3.83 -2.28
C VAL A 184 10.05 3.43 -1.39
N GLY A 185 9.59 4.34 -0.55
CA GLY A 185 8.51 4.10 0.40
C GLY A 185 8.92 3.44 1.73
N TYR A 186 10.22 3.10 1.89
CA TYR A 186 10.79 2.55 3.11
C TYR A 186 12.02 3.36 3.55
N PRO A 187 11.84 4.59 4.05
CA PRO A 187 12.93 5.51 4.35
C PRO A 187 13.87 4.99 5.44
N GLY A 188 13.42 4.13 6.34
CA GLY A 188 14.24 3.59 7.40
C GLY A 188 14.74 4.66 8.40
N GLY A 189 15.90 4.41 9.01
CA GLY A 189 16.51 5.32 9.98
C GLY A 189 15.89 5.24 11.37
N LEU A 190 16.43 6.04 12.30
CA LEU A 190 16.01 6.01 13.72
C LEU A 190 14.55 6.42 13.94
N TRP A 191 14.01 7.29 13.08
CA TRP A 191 12.65 7.79 13.19
C TRP A 191 11.60 6.84 12.64
N PHE A 192 11.91 6.14 11.54
CA PHE A 192 10.96 5.26 10.86
C PHE A 192 11.15 3.78 11.20
N ASP A 193 12.35 3.39 11.63
CA ASP A 193 12.66 2.02 12.05
C ASP A 193 13.51 2.03 13.33
N PRO A 194 12.92 2.43 14.49
CA PRO A 194 13.64 2.51 15.76
C PRO A 194 14.13 1.14 16.23
N PHE A 195 13.43 0.06 15.89
CA PHE A 195 13.78 -1.31 16.25
C PHE A 195 14.71 -2.00 15.24
N MET A 196 15.06 -1.32 14.15
CA MET A 196 15.95 -1.82 13.09
C MET A 196 15.49 -3.13 12.42
N TRP A 197 14.20 -3.39 12.38
CA TRP A 197 13.64 -4.60 11.75
C TRP A 197 13.81 -4.60 10.23
N GLY A 198 13.82 -3.43 9.59
CA GLY A 198 14.06 -3.25 8.17
C GLY A 198 15.53 -3.43 7.74
N ARG A 199 16.46 -3.63 8.67
CA ARG A 199 17.92 -3.75 8.40
C ARG A 199 18.42 -5.19 8.35
N GLY A 200 17.54 -6.16 8.44
CA GLY A 200 17.87 -7.58 8.40
C GLY A 200 18.29 -8.08 7.02
N SER A 201 18.40 -9.39 6.90
CA SER A 201 18.57 -10.04 5.58
C SER A 201 17.32 -9.78 4.70
N PRO A 202 17.44 -9.87 3.37
CA PRO A 202 16.33 -9.56 2.45
C PRO A 202 15.08 -10.38 2.69
N GLU A 203 15.20 -11.65 3.02
CA GLU A 203 14.08 -12.56 3.22
C GLU A 203 13.14 -12.16 4.37
N PRO A 204 13.60 -11.95 5.64
CA PRO A 204 12.70 -11.53 6.70
C PRO A 204 12.13 -10.14 6.46
N VAL A 205 12.84 -9.23 5.79
CA VAL A 205 12.31 -7.92 5.42
C VAL A 205 11.16 -8.05 4.42
N MET A 206 11.26 -8.93 3.42
CA MET A 206 10.20 -9.20 2.46
C MET A 206 8.95 -9.79 3.15
N VAL A 207 9.15 -10.68 4.11
CA VAL A 207 8.05 -11.24 4.91
C VAL A 207 7.33 -10.15 5.72
N LEU A 208 8.06 -9.22 6.35
CA LEU A 208 7.48 -8.12 7.11
C LEU A 208 6.68 -7.17 6.20
N ARG A 209 7.24 -6.81 5.03
CA ARG A 209 6.55 -5.99 4.03
C ARG A 209 5.29 -6.67 3.49
N THR A 210 5.35 -7.98 3.24
CA THR A 210 4.17 -8.75 2.83
C THR A 210 3.10 -8.77 3.91
N LYS A 211 3.46 -8.86 5.19
CA LYS A 211 2.52 -8.73 6.31
C LYS A 211 1.92 -7.33 6.37
N GLU A 212 2.72 -6.29 6.17
CA GLU A 212 2.24 -4.89 6.10
C GLU A 212 1.16 -4.73 5.03
N ILE A 213 1.43 -5.16 3.79
CA ILE A 213 0.47 -5.06 2.69
C ILE A 213 -0.79 -5.89 2.96
N LYS A 214 -0.68 -7.10 3.50
CA LYS A 214 -1.86 -7.92 3.86
C LYS A 214 -2.75 -7.24 4.89
N ASN A 215 -2.16 -6.71 5.96
CA ASN A 215 -2.91 -5.96 6.97
C ASN A 215 -3.50 -4.67 6.39
N GLY A 216 -2.77 -4.00 5.51
CA GLY A 216 -3.26 -2.81 4.81
C GLY A 216 -4.46 -3.11 3.90
N ARG A 217 -4.42 -4.18 3.13
CA ARG A 217 -5.56 -4.61 2.31
C ARG A 217 -6.80 -4.91 3.17
N LEU A 218 -6.60 -5.60 4.29
CA LEU A 218 -7.68 -5.85 5.25
C LEU A 218 -8.24 -4.54 5.81
N ALA A 219 -7.37 -3.60 6.20
CA ALA A 219 -7.77 -2.31 6.73
C ALA A 219 -8.52 -1.44 5.71
N MET A 220 -8.12 -1.44 4.44
CA MET A 220 -8.84 -0.74 3.38
C MET A 220 -10.27 -1.27 3.22
N LEU A 221 -10.45 -2.59 3.23
CA LEU A 221 -11.77 -3.20 3.17
C LEU A 221 -12.60 -2.92 4.43
N ALA A 222 -11.97 -2.99 5.61
CA ALA A 222 -12.63 -2.69 6.88
C ALA A 222 -13.12 -1.23 6.94
N PHE A 223 -12.29 -0.29 6.51
CA PHE A 223 -12.65 1.13 6.46
C PHE A 223 -13.87 1.39 5.57
N VAL A 224 -13.90 0.80 4.37
CA VAL A 224 -15.06 0.87 3.48
C VAL A 224 -16.29 0.26 4.16
N GLY A 225 -16.13 -0.88 4.85
CA GLY A 225 -17.21 -1.49 5.63
C GLY A 225 -17.75 -0.55 6.72
N PHE A 226 -16.88 0.13 7.47
CA PHE A 226 -17.31 1.11 8.49
C PHE A 226 -18.09 2.28 7.90
N CYS A 227 -17.68 2.79 6.74
CA CYS A 227 -18.42 3.83 6.04
C CYS A 227 -19.83 3.35 5.65
N PHE A 228 -19.97 2.16 5.08
CA PHE A 228 -21.28 1.59 4.75
C PHE A 228 -22.14 1.36 6.00
N GLN A 229 -21.56 0.82 7.07
CA GLN A 229 -22.28 0.61 8.34
C GLN A 229 -22.78 1.94 8.90
N ALA A 230 -21.95 2.96 8.99
CA ALA A 230 -22.35 4.27 9.49
C ALA A 230 -23.51 4.89 8.67
N VAL A 231 -23.48 4.77 7.34
CA VAL A 231 -24.54 5.29 6.48
C VAL A 231 -25.86 4.55 6.66
N TYR A 232 -25.82 3.22 6.81
CA TYR A 232 -27.05 2.41 6.91
C TYR A 232 -27.62 2.29 8.31
N THR A 233 -26.76 2.18 9.33
CA THR A 233 -27.20 1.95 10.71
C THR A 233 -27.16 3.21 11.57
N GLY A 234 -26.37 4.22 11.20
CA GLY A 234 -26.12 5.38 12.03
C GLY A 234 -25.34 5.07 13.31
N GLN A 235 -24.74 3.87 13.41
CA GLN A 235 -24.03 3.38 14.58
C GLN A 235 -22.55 3.13 14.27
N GLY A 236 -21.74 3.11 15.31
CA GLY A 236 -20.32 2.78 15.19
C GLY A 236 -20.06 1.29 14.94
N PRO A 237 -18.85 0.91 14.52
CA PRO A 237 -18.51 -0.47 14.19
C PRO A 237 -18.57 -1.42 15.40
N ILE A 238 -18.21 -0.98 16.62
CA ILE A 238 -18.29 -1.80 17.84
C ILE A 238 -19.74 -1.98 18.26
N GLU A 239 -20.56 -0.95 18.20
CA GLU A 239 -21.98 -1.03 18.51
C GLU A 239 -22.69 -1.95 17.53
N ASN A 240 -22.42 -1.86 16.22
CA ASN A 240 -22.92 -2.78 15.21
C ASN A 240 -22.50 -4.23 15.47
N LEU A 241 -21.27 -4.45 15.90
CA LEU A 241 -20.78 -5.78 16.27
C LEU A 241 -21.54 -6.35 17.46
N MET A 242 -21.77 -5.55 18.51
CA MET A 242 -22.53 -5.99 19.68
C MET A 242 -23.98 -6.28 19.34
N SER A 243 -24.62 -5.44 18.53
CA SER A 243 -25.99 -5.67 18.03
C SER A 243 -26.09 -6.96 17.20
N HIS A 244 -25.10 -7.22 16.35
CA HIS A 244 -25.05 -8.48 15.57
C HIS A 244 -24.85 -9.71 16.45
N LEU A 245 -24.00 -9.62 17.47
CA LEU A 245 -23.78 -10.72 18.41
C LEU A 245 -24.99 -11.01 19.29
N ALA A 246 -25.78 -9.98 19.61
CA ALA A 246 -27.02 -10.14 20.39
C ALA A 246 -28.14 -10.79 19.57
N ASP A 247 -28.28 -10.42 18.32
CA ASP A 247 -29.29 -11.00 17.40
C ASP A 247 -28.75 -11.11 15.97
N PRO A 248 -28.03 -12.19 15.64
CA PRO A 248 -27.43 -12.37 14.32
C PRO A 248 -28.47 -12.62 13.21
N GLY A 249 -29.71 -12.99 13.57
CA GLY A 249 -30.80 -13.25 12.63
C GLY A 249 -31.36 -11.98 12.02
N HIS A 250 -31.54 -10.93 12.81
CA HIS A 250 -32.16 -9.67 12.40
C HIS A 250 -31.15 -8.55 12.17
N ASN A 251 -30.00 -8.55 12.85
CA ASN A 251 -28.98 -7.53 12.71
C ASN A 251 -27.86 -8.01 11.77
N ASN A 252 -28.14 -8.05 10.47
CA ASN A 252 -27.18 -8.44 9.44
C ASN A 252 -27.33 -7.56 8.19
N ILE A 253 -26.38 -7.68 7.26
CA ILE A 253 -26.35 -6.88 6.03
C ILE A 253 -27.62 -7.06 5.19
N PHE A 254 -28.24 -8.24 5.17
CA PHE A 254 -29.45 -8.51 4.40
C PHE A 254 -30.66 -7.82 5.03
N ALA A 255 -30.75 -7.77 6.35
CA ALA A 255 -31.79 -7.05 7.07
C ALA A 255 -31.71 -5.54 6.81
N ALA A 256 -30.51 -4.96 6.75
CA ALA A 256 -30.31 -3.56 6.42
C ALA A 256 -30.83 -3.18 5.02
N PHE A 257 -30.72 -4.07 4.04
CA PHE A 257 -31.29 -3.87 2.70
C PHE A 257 -32.79 -4.15 2.59
N SER A 258 -33.37 -4.96 3.48
CA SER A 258 -34.80 -5.34 3.45
C SER A 258 -35.68 -4.40 4.25
N SER A 259 -35.13 -3.52 5.08
CA SER A 259 -35.88 -2.56 5.92
C SER A 259 -36.13 -1.20 5.23
N GLN A 260 -35.77 -1.05 3.96
CA GLN A 260 -36.14 0.11 3.13
C GLN A 260 -37.47 -0.22 2.33
#